data_3201a05ac37e3b7e846e938dc970cc9b
#
_entry.id   3201a05ac37e3b7e846e938dc970cc9b
#
_cell.length_a   1.000
_cell.length_b   1.000
_cell.length_c   1.000
_cell.angle_alpha   90.00
_cell.angle_beta   90.00
_cell.angle_gamma   90.00
#
_symmetry.space_group_name_H-M   'P 1'
#
loop_
_entity.id
_entity.type
_entity.pdbx_description
1 polymer ?
#
loop_
_entity_poly.entity_id
_entity_poly.type
_entity_poly.pdbx_seq_one_letter_code
_entity_poly.pdbx_strand_id
1 'polypeptide(L)'
;MNTSFRIDINSHTLISNEMTTKGSCCVANFLTPQQLSELKEQVRTDAAKHNGQYFAHHGGSEIESSLLGVLGAAPEFRQLLASLYQAGAGKSAFNDEVLKVLRCVQGNSGRRESNCFHYDASLVTVLLPIEIPQNGTDRGDLIMFPNLRPVRSNVLFNVLEKALLQNALSRKLIAAAIRRHLLKPEKLQLVPGNLYLFWGYRTLHANEPCDPASRRATAIFHFGDPHAGSLATRLILKLNQRRARRATVLGTQRAV
;
A
#
# COMPACT_ATOMS: atom_id res chain seq x y z
N MET A 1 5.77 14.57 23.86
CA MET A 1 6.05 14.92 22.45
C MET A 1 4.74 15.30 21.81
N ASN A 2 4.68 16.44 21.12
CA ASN A 2 3.44 16.86 20.45
C ASN A 2 3.30 16.06 19.13
N THR A 3 2.47 15.00 19.13
CA THR A 3 2.26 14.08 18.00
C THR A 3 1.11 14.56 17.09
N SER A 4 0.90 15.86 17.00
CA SER A 4 -0.13 16.43 16.12
C SER A 4 0.27 16.25 14.65
N PHE A 5 -0.57 15.59 13.86
CA PHE A 5 -0.46 15.53 12.40
C PHE A 5 -1.27 16.63 11.75
N ARG A 6 -0.80 17.14 10.61
CA ARG A 6 -1.53 18.15 9.82
C ARG A 6 -2.64 17.49 9.00
N ILE A 7 -3.72 17.12 9.66
CA ILE A 7 -4.90 16.53 9.01
C ILE A 7 -6.04 17.53 9.03
N ASP A 8 -6.43 17.99 7.85
CA ASP A 8 -7.66 18.77 7.70
C ASP A 8 -8.78 17.84 7.22
N ILE A 9 -9.69 17.54 8.13
CA ILE A 9 -10.84 16.68 7.88
C ILE A 9 -11.74 17.27 6.78
N ASN A 10 -11.82 18.58 6.67
CA ASN A 10 -12.68 19.26 5.69
C ASN A 10 -12.13 19.15 4.27
N SER A 11 -10.87 18.75 4.12
CA SER A 11 -10.23 18.57 2.81
C SER A 11 -10.68 17.29 2.07
N HIS A 12 -11.47 16.40 2.69
CA HIS A 12 -11.84 15.10 2.10
C HIS A 12 -12.50 15.21 0.72
N THR A 13 -13.32 16.24 0.48
CA THR A 13 -13.96 16.45 -0.83
C THR A 13 -12.94 16.80 -1.90
N LEU A 14 -11.98 17.68 -1.59
CA LEU A 14 -10.91 18.06 -2.49
C LEU A 14 -10.00 16.86 -2.79
N ILE A 15 -9.58 16.14 -1.76
CA ILE A 15 -8.74 14.94 -1.89
C ILE A 15 -9.44 13.89 -2.75
N SER A 16 -10.72 13.57 -2.46
CA SER A 16 -11.51 12.62 -3.23
C SER A 16 -11.66 13.02 -4.70
N ASN A 17 -11.85 14.30 -4.98
CA ASN A 17 -11.94 14.82 -6.34
C ASN A 17 -10.61 14.67 -7.07
N GLU A 18 -9.48 15.00 -6.45
CA GLU A 18 -8.16 14.80 -7.04
C GLU A 18 -7.85 13.32 -7.30
N MET A 19 -8.11 12.44 -6.33
CA MET A 19 -7.96 10.99 -6.51
C MET A 19 -8.79 10.46 -7.70
N THR A 20 -9.95 11.06 -7.95
CA THR A 20 -10.85 10.65 -9.04
C THR A 20 -10.41 11.22 -10.38
N THR A 21 -10.01 12.49 -10.44
CA THR A 21 -9.71 13.20 -11.69
C THR A 21 -8.25 13.09 -12.10
N LYS A 22 -7.33 13.11 -11.14
CA LYS A 22 -5.88 13.06 -11.34
C LYS A 22 -5.26 11.71 -10.98
N GLY A 23 -6.06 10.74 -10.50
CA GLY A 23 -5.58 9.42 -10.10
C GLY A 23 -5.00 9.35 -8.69
N SER A 24 -4.45 10.44 -8.17
CA SER A 24 -3.90 10.53 -6.81
C SER A 24 -3.98 11.95 -6.27
N CYS A 25 -3.89 12.09 -4.95
CA CYS A 25 -3.73 13.36 -4.26
C CYS A 25 -2.44 13.31 -3.43
N CYS A 26 -1.71 14.43 -3.37
CA CYS A 26 -0.50 14.60 -2.56
C CYS A 26 -0.69 15.70 -1.53
N VAL A 27 -0.55 15.34 -0.25
CA VAL A 27 -0.44 16.31 0.85
C VAL A 27 1.05 16.52 1.13
N ALA A 28 1.58 17.65 0.66
CA ALA A 28 2.98 17.98 0.80
C ALA A 28 3.35 18.31 2.26
N ASN A 29 4.58 17.96 2.67
CA ASN A 29 5.13 18.25 4.01
C ASN A 29 4.19 17.77 5.14
N PHE A 30 3.61 16.58 4.96
CA PHE A 30 2.70 15.99 5.95
C PHE A 30 3.41 15.70 7.27
N LEU A 31 4.62 15.15 7.21
CA LEU A 31 5.46 14.95 8.37
C LEU A 31 6.36 16.16 8.60
N THR A 32 6.57 16.50 9.86
CA THR A 32 7.64 17.42 10.24
C THR A 32 9.01 16.77 10.01
N PRO A 33 10.09 17.55 9.86
CA PRO A 33 11.44 17.00 9.73
C PRO A 33 11.83 16.07 10.90
N GLN A 34 11.39 16.37 12.12
CA GLN A 34 11.65 15.54 13.29
C GLN A 34 10.91 14.20 13.20
N GLN A 35 9.62 14.19 12.85
CA GLN A 35 8.82 12.97 12.66
C GLN A 35 9.41 12.08 11.56
N LEU A 36 9.84 12.69 10.45
CA LEU A 36 10.48 11.96 9.37
C LEU A 36 11.82 11.34 9.80
N SER A 37 12.61 12.08 10.60
CA SER A 37 13.88 11.59 11.14
C SER A 37 13.68 10.40 12.08
N GLU A 38 12.67 10.44 12.94
CA GLU A 38 12.28 9.34 13.84
C GLU A 38 11.93 8.07 13.06
N LEU A 39 11.09 8.19 12.03
CA LEU A 39 10.72 7.06 11.17
C LEU A 39 11.91 6.50 10.37
N LYS A 40 12.81 7.35 9.90
CA LYS A 40 14.04 6.89 9.22
C LYS A 40 14.93 6.10 10.17
N GLU A 41 15.04 6.49 11.44
CA GLU A 41 15.81 5.76 12.43
C GLU A 41 15.19 4.40 12.75
N GLN A 42 13.87 4.33 12.87
CA GLN A 42 13.15 3.06 13.00
C GLN A 42 13.43 2.13 11.80
N VAL A 43 13.29 2.64 10.58
CA VAL A 43 13.57 1.88 9.35
C VAL A 43 15.02 1.39 9.32
N ARG A 44 15.98 2.21 9.73
CA ARG A 44 17.39 1.85 9.78
C ARG A 44 17.64 0.72 10.77
N THR A 45 17.05 0.80 11.95
CA THR A 45 17.16 -0.22 12.99
C THR A 45 16.57 -1.55 12.52
N ASP A 46 15.40 -1.53 11.91
CA ASP A 46 14.74 -2.74 11.40
C ASP A 46 15.49 -3.32 10.19
N ALA A 47 16.01 -2.48 9.30
CA ALA A 47 16.83 -2.92 8.17
C ALA A 47 18.10 -3.67 8.61
N ALA A 48 18.73 -3.24 9.70
CA ALA A 48 19.88 -3.92 10.27
C ALA A 48 19.53 -5.33 10.76
N LYS A 49 18.36 -5.51 11.42
CA LYS A 49 17.87 -6.82 11.86
C LYS A 49 17.60 -7.78 10.69
N HIS A 50 17.30 -7.25 9.49
CA HIS A 50 17.01 -8.02 8.28
C HIS A 50 18.20 -8.17 7.34
N ASN A 51 19.43 -7.88 7.80
CA ASN A 51 20.68 -8.06 7.04
C ASN A 51 20.64 -7.42 5.64
N GLY A 52 20.04 -6.25 5.49
CA GLY A 52 19.93 -5.55 4.22
C GLY A 52 19.02 -6.24 3.19
N GLN A 53 18.15 -7.15 3.60
CA GLN A 53 17.17 -7.81 2.73
C GLN A 53 15.80 -7.16 2.86
N TYR A 54 14.93 -7.43 1.89
CA TYR A 54 13.52 -7.01 1.93
C TYR A 54 12.84 -7.47 3.21
N PHE A 55 12.03 -6.58 3.80
CA PHE A 55 11.10 -6.94 4.85
C PHE A 55 9.79 -6.13 4.76
N ALA A 56 8.74 -6.65 5.38
CA ALA A 56 7.50 -5.94 5.59
C ALA A 56 6.88 -6.34 6.93
N HIS A 57 6.53 -5.33 7.72
CA HIS A 57 5.72 -5.50 8.92
C HIS A 57 4.24 -5.25 8.57
N HIS A 58 3.37 -6.16 8.93
CA HIS A 58 1.93 -6.07 8.71
C HIS A 58 1.22 -5.94 10.07
N GLY A 59 1.03 -4.73 10.56
CA GLY A 59 0.62 -4.51 11.95
C GLY A 59 1.70 -4.98 12.92
N GLY A 60 1.28 -5.35 14.14
CA GLY A 60 2.18 -5.86 15.17
C GLY A 60 2.83 -4.76 16.00
N SER A 61 3.61 -5.19 17.02
CA SER A 61 4.23 -4.28 17.99
C SER A 61 5.15 -3.25 17.36
N GLU A 62 5.86 -3.62 16.29
CA GLU A 62 6.83 -2.79 15.57
C GLU A 62 6.17 -1.56 14.94
N ILE A 63 4.90 -1.69 14.52
CA ILE A 63 4.13 -0.58 13.96
C ILE A 63 3.33 0.11 15.06
N GLU A 64 2.64 -0.64 15.91
CA GLU A 64 1.72 -0.07 16.90
C GLU A 64 2.43 0.79 17.95
N SER A 65 3.67 0.47 18.31
CA SER A 65 4.49 1.25 19.24
C SER A 65 5.20 2.44 18.59
N SER A 66 5.06 2.63 17.29
CA SER A 66 5.74 3.67 16.51
C SER A 66 4.82 4.85 16.19
N LEU A 67 5.41 5.90 15.59
CA LEU A 67 4.66 7.03 15.05
C LEU A 67 3.60 6.61 14.01
N LEU A 68 3.81 5.49 13.30
CA LEU A 68 2.83 4.94 12.35
C LEU A 68 1.60 4.38 13.06
N GLY A 69 1.78 3.77 14.21
CA GLY A 69 0.68 3.31 15.08
C GLY A 69 -0.14 4.50 15.58
N VAL A 70 0.54 5.52 16.07
CA VAL A 70 -0.10 6.78 16.53
C VAL A 70 -0.90 7.43 15.40
N LEU A 71 -0.34 7.54 14.20
CA LEU A 71 -1.04 8.08 13.03
C LEU A 71 -2.28 7.24 12.67
N GLY A 72 -2.13 5.92 12.57
CA GLY A 72 -3.23 5.02 12.21
C GLY A 72 -4.35 4.98 13.26
N ALA A 73 -4.06 5.33 14.52
CA ALA A 73 -5.04 5.43 15.61
C ALA A 73 -5.64 6.83 15.76
N ALA A 74 -5.05 7.87 15.13
CA ALA A 74 -5.49 9.25 15.27
C ALA A 74 -6.95 9.41 14.78
N PRO A 75 -7.86 9.96 15.59
CA PRO A 75 -9.27 10.09 15.23
C PRO A 75 -9.49 10.87 13.94
N GLU A 76 -8.73 11.94 13.73
CA GLU A 76 -8.82 12.80 12.55
C GLU A 76 -8.40 12.05 11.28
N PHE A 77 -7.36 11.20 11.37
CA PHE A 77 -6.92 10.37 10.24
C PHE A 77 -7.97 9.31 9.89
N ARG A 78 -8.51 8.63 10.88
CA ARG A 78 -9.59 7.64 10.69
C ARG A 78 -10.86 8.27 10.12
N GLN A 79 -11.23 9.45 10.59
CA GLN A 79 -12.38 10.19 10.09
C GLN A 79 -12.16 10.62 8.63
N LEU A 80 -10.97 11.11 8.27
CA LEU A 80 -10.60 11.40 6.88
C LEU A 80 -10.77 10.17 6.00
N LEU A 81 -10.20 9.02 6.40
CA LEU A 81 -10.29 7.78 5.65
C LEU A 81 -11.74 7.29 5.48
N ALA A 82 -12.55 7.39 6.52
CA ALA A 82 -13.98 7.04 6.48
C ALA A 82 -14.77 7.94 5.51
N SER A 83 -14.50 9.25 5.54
CA SER A 83 -15.12 10.21 4.62
C SER A 83 -14.72 9.97 3.17
N LEU A 84 -13.43 9.66 2.91
CA LEU A 84 -12.96 9.28 1.58
C LEU A 84 -13.61 7.98 1.12
N TYR A 85 -13.67 6.97 1.98
CA TYR A 85 -14.33 5.72 1.63
C TYR A 85 -15.81 5.94 1.25
N GLN A 86 -16.53 6.73 2.02
CA GLN A 86 -17.93 7.07 1.74
C GLN A 86 -18.06 7.78 0.39
N ALA A 87 -17.17 8.72 0.09
CA ALA A 87 -17.15 9.43 -1.20
C ALA A 87 -16.87 8.48 -2.38
N GLY A 88 -15.93 7.53 -2.21
CA GLY A 88 -15.55 6.59 -3.28
C GLY A 88 -16.48 5.39 -3.46
N ALA A 89 -17.13 4.92 -2.37
CA ALA A 89 -18.00 3.73 -2.36
C ALA A 89 -19.50 4.07 -2.40
N GLY A 90 -19.89 5.33 -2.11
CA GLY A 90 -21.30 5.74 -1.96
C GLY A 90 -21.99 5.18 -0.70
N LYS A 91 -21.24 4.62 0.24
CA LYS A 91 -21.73 4.02 1.50
C LYS A 91 -20.65 4.05 2.57
N SER A 92 -21.03 3.89 3.83
CA SER A 92 -20.08 3.78 4.94
C SER A 92 -19.30 2.46 4.88
N ALA A 93 -18.09 2.45 5.41
CA ALA A 93 -17.28 1.25 5.55
C ALA A 93 -17.93 0.26 6.54
N PHE A 94 -17.69 -1.03 6.33
CA PHE A 94 -18.20 -2.09 7.22
C PHE A 94 -17.58 -2.04 8.61
N ASN A 95 -16.31 -1.69 8.68
CA ASN A 95 -15.58 -1.42 9.91
C ASN A 95 -14.67 -0.21 9.70
N ASP A 96 -14.06 0.26 10.76
CA ASP A 96 -13.15 1.41 10.79
C ASP A 96 -11.68 0.99 10.98
N GLU A 97 -11.36 -0.27 10.67
CA GLU A 97 -10.01 -0.82 10.80
C GLU A 97 -9.07 -0.21 9.74
N VAL A 98 -7.96 0.33 10.22
CA VAL A 98 -6.86 0.80 9.38
C VAL A 98 -5.76 -0.24 9.39
N LEU A 99 -5.56 -0.94 8.27
CA LEU A 99 -4.47 -1.88 8.11
C LEU A 99 -3.18 -1.11 7.83
N LYS A 100 -2.16 -1.34 8.63
CA LYS A 100 -0.88 -0.65 8.57
C LYS A 100 0.21 -1.59 8.11
N VAL A 101 1.01 -1.16 7.15
CA VAL A 101 2.16 -1.91 6.64
C VAL A 101 3.36 -0.98 6.57
N LEU A 102 4.48 -1.38 7.15
CA LEU A 102 5.78 -0.78 6.90
C LEU A 102 6.54 -1.71 5.95
N ARG A 103 6.84 -1.22 4.75
CA ARG A 103 7.52 -1.98 3.71
C ARG A 103 8.87 -1.38 3.40
N CYS A 104 9.92 -2.19 3.48
CA CYS A 104 11.28 -1.81 3.15
C CYS A 104 11.81 -2.68 2.00
N VAL A 105 12.06 -2.04 0.86
CA VAL A 105 12.60 -2.65 -0.35
C VAL A 105 14.08 -2.33 -0.40
N GLN A 106 14.91 -3.36 -0.25
CA GLN A 106 16.37 -3.30 -0.28
C GLN A 106 16.96 -4.66 -0.67
N GLY A 107 18.21 -4.70 -1.07
CA GLY A 107 18.88 -5.93 -1.46
C GLY A 107 18.30 -6.60 -2.70
N ASN A 108 18.86 -7.75 -3.07
CA ASN A 108 18.39 -8.53 -4.23
C ASN A 108 16.98 -9.10 -4.02
N SER A 109 16.60 -9.38 -2.78
CA SER A 109 15.25 -9.84 -2.45
C SER A 109 14.19 -8.75 -2.70
N GLY A 110 14.53 -7.48 -2.44
CA GLY A 110 13.67 -6.34 -2.71
C GLY A 110 13.40 -6.12 -4.20
N ARG A 111 14.38 -6.41 -5.06
CA ARG A 111 14.19 -6.27 -6.52
C ARG A 111 13.09 -7.18 -7.08
N ARG A 112 12.81 -8.32 -6.42
CA ARG A 112 11.73 -9.25 -6.81
C ARG A 112 10.34 -8.67 -6.59
N GLU A 113 10.22 -7.65 -5.74
CA GLU A 113 8.98 -6.96 -5.43
C GLU A 113 8.60 -5.88 -6.47
N SER A 114 9.44 -5.69 -7.49
CA SER A 114 9.21 -4.72 -8.55
C SER A 114 8.26 -5.25 -9.61
N ASN A 115 7.51 -4.34 -10.25
CA ASN A 115 6.56 -4.64 -11.34
C ASN A 115 5.49 -5.67 -10.94
N CYS A 116 5.21 -5.80 -9.65
CA CYS A 116 4.15 -6.67 -9.14
C CYS A 116 2.79 -5.96 -9.24
N PHE A 117 2.30 -5.76 -10.47
CA PHE A 117 1.02 -5.09 -10.72
C PHE A 117 -0.14 -5.76 -9.99
N HIS A 118 -0.90 -4.95 -9.25
CA HIS A 118 -2.05 -5.43 -8.47
C HIS A 118 -3.07 -4.33 -8.20
N TYR A 119 -4.26 -4.75 -7.79
CA TYR A 119 -5.27 -3.93 -7.15
C TYR A 119 -5.30 -4.26 -5.66
N ASP A 120 -5.45 -3.25 -4.82
CA ASP A 120 -5.64 -3.49 -3.40
C ASP A 120 -6.99 -4.15 -3.09
N ALA A 121 -7.10 -4.72 -1.91
CA ALA A 121 -8.38 -5.15 -1.37
C ALA A 121 -9.19 -3.97 -0.85
N SER A 122 -8.50 -2.97 -0.32
CA SER A 122 -9.08 -1.76 0.26
C SER A 122 -9.33 -0.68 -0.78
N LEU A 123 -10.38 0.10 -0.61
CA LEU A 123 -10.73 1.18 -1.53
C LEU A 123 -9.76 2.34 -1.41
N VAL A 124 -9.45 2.76 -0.18
CA VAL A 124 -8.53 3.87 0.08
C VAL A 124 -7.17 3.31 0.42
N THR A 125 -6.16 3.74 -0.32
CA THR A 125 -4.75 3.45 -0.04
C THR A 125 -4.00 4.75 0.17
N VAL A 126 -3.26 4.81 1.27
CA VAL A 126 -2.42 5.95 1.64
C VAL A 126 -0.98 5.49 1.71
N LEU A 127 -0.10 6.20 1.02
CA LEU A 127 1.34 5.98 1.07
C LEU A 127 2.02 7.13 1.81
N LEU A 128 2.90 6.78 2.74
CA LEU A 128 3.77 7.70 3.44
C LEU A 128 5.22 7.28 3.18
N PRO A 129 5.90 7.85 2.17
CA PRO A 129 7.30 7.60 1.91
C PRO A 129 8.17 8.08 3.07
N ILE A 130 9.04 7.22 3.57
CA ILE A 130 9.97 7.50 4.67
C ILE A 130 11.38 7.68 4.11
N GLU A 131 11.79 6.75 3.25
CA GLU A 131 13.10 6.79 2.59
C GLU A 131 12.94 6.39 1.13
N ILE A 132 13.39 7.24 0.22
CA ILE A 132 13.35 7.02 -1.23
C ILE A 132 14.73 7.34 -1.78
N PRO A 133 15.33 6.47 -2.62
CA PRO A 133 16.60 6.76 -3.28
C PRO A 133 16.54 8.09 -4.03
N GLN A 134 17.55 8.94 -3.85
CA GLN A 134 17.60 10.24 -4.50
C GLN A 134 18.34 10.20 -5.84
N ASN A 135 19.26 9.27 -5.98
CA ASN A 135 20.14 9.14 -7.15
C ASN A 135 19.78 7.88 -7.96
N GLY A 136 20.10 7.92 -9.25
CA GLY A 136 19.87 6.80 -10.16
C GLY A 136 18.47 6.76 -10.77
N THR A 137 18.25 5.81 -11.67
CA THR A 137 16.98 5.59 -12.36
C THR A 137 16.06 4.63 -11.61
N ASP A 138 16.64 3.70 -10.84
CA ASP A 138 15.93 2.66 -10.10
C ASP A 138 15.58 3.13 -8.68
N ARG A 139 14.68 4.12 -8.59
CA ARG A 139 14.27 4.73 -7.32
C ARG A 139 13.14 3.97 -6.63
N GLY A 140 12.49 3.05 -7.34
CA GLY A 140 11.31 2.35 -6.86
C GLY A 140 10.06 3.23 -6.80
N ASP A 141 9.92 4.20 -7.72
CA ASP A 141 8.74 5.05 -7.79
C ASP A 141 7.47 4.23 -8.02
N LEU A 142 6.30 4.79 -7.70
CA LEU A 142 5.03 4.14 -7.94
C LEU A 142 4.60 4.38 -9.39
N ILE A 143 4.30 3.31 -10.12
CA ILE A 143 3.67 3.37 -11.44
C ILE A 143 2.24 2.88 -11.35
N MET A 144 1.31 3.57 -12.00
CA MET A 144 -0.10 3.29 -11.88
C MET A 144 -0.89 3.54 -13.16
N PHE A 145 -1.98 2.81 -13.29
CA PHE A 145 -3.08 3.06 -14.24
C PHE A 145 -4.29 3.48 -13.39
N PRO A 146 -4.50 4.79 -13.20
CA PRO A 146 -5.49 5.30 -12.26
C PRO A 146 -6.91 4.92 -12.66
N ASN A 147 -7.72 4.57 -11.67
CA ASN A 147 -9.17 4.38 -11.82
C ASN A 147 -9.59 3.47 -12.99
N LEU A 148 -8.77 2.44 -13.29
CA LEU A 148 -8.97 1.55 -14.44
C LEU A 148 -10.25 0.73 -14.34
N ARG A 149 -10.79 0.56 -13.11
CA ARG A 149 -12.04 -0.16 -12.86
C ARG A 149 -12.92 0.54 -11.82
N PRO A 150 -14.26 0.36 -11.88
CA PRO A 150 -15.15 0.81 -10.81
C PRO A 150 -15.06 -0.11 -9.59
N VAL A 151 -15.67 0.31 -8.49
CA VAL A 151 -15.92 -0.60 -7.34
C VAL A 151 -16.90 -1.68 -7.78
N ARG A 152 -16.47 -2.94 -7.72
CA ARG A 152 -17.31 -4.09 -8.11
C ARG A 152 -18.32 -4.42 -7.01
N SER A 153 -19.56 -4.60 -7.39
CA SER A 153 -20.60 -5.08 -6.47
C SER A 153 -20.47 -6.59 -6.20
N ASN A 154 -19.96 -7.36 -7.16
CA ASN A 154 -19.84 -8.82 -7.08
C ASN A 154 -18.40 -9.24 -6.72
N VAL A 155 -18.25 -9.99 -5.62
CA VAL A 155 -16.98 -10.51 -5.13
C VAL A 155 -16.31 -11.46 -6.14
N LEU A 156 -17.09 -12.31 -6.80
CA LEU A 156 -16.54 -13.29 -7.76
C LEU A 156 -15.88 -12.60 -8.95
N PHE A 157 -16.52 -11.54 -9.48
CA PHE A 157 -15.92 -10.73 -10.54
C PHE A 157 -14.61 -10.08 -10.09
N ASN A 158 -14.56 -9.57 -8.86
CA ASN A 158 -13.34 -9.02 -8.31
C ASN A 158 -12.21 -10.06 -8.20
N VAL A 159 -12.53 -11.26 -7.73
CA VAL A 159 -11.55 -12.35 -7.60
C VAL A 159 -11.05 -12.80 -8.97
N LEU A 160 -11.94 -12.97 -9.95
CA LEU A 160 -11.58 -13.36 -11.31
C LEU A 160 -10.67 -12.32 -11.98
N GLU A 161 -11.05 -11.04 -11.91
CA GLU A 161 -10.28 -9.94 -12.47
C GLU A 161 -8.88 -9.85 -11.84
N LYS A 162 -8.79 -10.00 -10.50
CA LYS A 162 -7.50 -10.08 -9.80
C LYS A 162 -6.68 -11.28 -10.25
N ALA A 163 -7.28 -12.46 -10.36
CA ALA A 163 -6.58 -13.66 -10.81
C ALA A 163 -6.02 -13.52 -12.23
N LEU A 164 -6.78 -12.89 -13.13
CA LEU A 164 -6.34 -12.64 -14.50
C LEU A 164 -5.21 -11.61 -14.60
N LEU A 165 -5.24 -10.53 -13.82
CA LEU A 165 -4.27 -9.45 -13.95
C LEU A 165 -3.05 -9.61 -13.03
N GLN A 166 -3.19 -10.31 -11.91
CA GLN A 166 -2.12 -10.40 -10.89
C GLN A 166 -1.30 -11.69 -10.99
N ASN A 167 -1.52 -12.54 -11.99
CA ASN A 167 -0.69 -13.72 -12.22
C ASN A 167 0.67 -13.34 -12.83
N ALA A 168 1.64 -14.25 -12.74
CA ALA A 168 3.02 -14.00 -13.16
C ALA A 168 3.15 -13.67 -14.67
N LEU A 169 2.30 -14.29 -15.52
CA LEU A 169 2.32 -14.04 -16.96
C LEU A 169 1.81 -12.65 -17.29
N SER A 170 0.66 -12.24 -16.74
CA SER A 170 0.09 -10.92 -16.95
C SER A 170 1.03 -9.81 -16.48
N ARG A 171 1.66 -9.98 -15.31
CA ARG A 171 2.67 -9.03 -14.81
C ARG A 171 3.85 -8.86 -15.77
N LYS A 172 4.38 -9.97 -16.31
CA LYS A 172 5.45 -9.95 -17.32
C LYS A 172 5.01 -9.25 -18.62
N LEU A 173 3.78 -9.53 -19.07
CA LEU A 173 3.23 -8.90 -20.29
C LEU A 173 3.02 -7.39 -20.11
N ILE A 174 2.45 -6.96 -18.99
CA ILE A 174 2.27 -5.54 -18.66
C ILE A 174 3.64 -4.85 -18.60
N ALA A 175 4.63 -5.41 -17.89
CA ALA A 175 5.96 -4.85 -17.82
C ALA A 175 6.65 -4.79 -19.19
N ALA A 176 6.46 -5.79 -20.04
CA ALA A 176 6.99 -5.79 -21.41
C ALA A 176 6.31 -4.73 -22.29
N ALA A 177 4.99 -4.56 -22.18
CA ALA A 177 4.23 -3.54 -22.91
C ALA A 177 4.63 -2.11 -22.50
N ILE A 178 4.90 -1.89 -21.20
CA ILE A 178 5.43 -0.61 -20.72
C ILE A 178 6.83 -0.34 -21.29
N ARG A 179 7.75 -1.31 -21.23
CA ARG A 179 9.10 -1.16 -21.81
C ARG A 179 9.09 -0.87 -23.33
N ARG A 180 8.08 -1.37 -24.04
CA ARG A 180 7.89 -1.13 -25.49
C ARG A 180 7.05 0.10 -25.77
N HIS A 181 6.74 0.92 -24.76
CA HIS A 181 5.90 2.12 -24.87
C HIS A 181 4.49 1.88 -25.42
N LEU A 182 4.00 0.63 -25.40
CA LEU A 182 2.62 0.26 -25.78
C LEU A 182 1.62 0.63 -24.69
N LEU A 183 2.04 0.58 -23.42
CA LEU A 183 1.29 1.07 -22.28
C LEU A 183 2.07 2.20 -21.62
N LYS A 184 1.37 3.28 -21.27
CA LYS A 184 1.94 4.47 -20.61
C LYS A 184 1.29 4.64 -19.24
N PRO A 185 1.86 4.02 -18.18
CA PRO A 185 1.39 4.27 -16.82
C PRO A 185 1.76 5.70 -16.40
N GLU A 186 0.99 6.23 -15.47
CA GLU A 186 1.41 7.42 -14.73
C GLU A 186 2.49 7.03 -13.72
N LYS A 187 3.51 7.87 -13.62
CA LYS A 187 4.59 7.71 -12.65
C LYS A 187 4.43 8.73 -11.54
N LEU A 188 4.22 8.24 -10.33
CA LEU A 188 4.15 9.05 -9.13
C LEU A 188 5.51 9.06 -8.45
N GLN A 189 6.21 10.18 -8.55
CA GLN A 189 7.47 10.39 -7.85
C GLN A 189 7.21 10.61 -6.36
N LEU A 190 7.72 9.71 -5.55
CA LEU A 190 7.52 9.75 -4.11
C LEU A 190 8.57 10.65 -3.44
N VAL A 191 8.09 11.57 -2.60
CA VAL A 191 8.93 12.47 -1.78
C VAL A 191 8.78 12.07 -0.31
N PRO A 192 9.87 11.79 0.41
CA PRO A 192 9.81 11.47 1.84
C PRO A 192 9.10 12.57 2.65
N GLY A 193 8.21 12.16 3.54
CA GLY A 193 7.44 13.06 4.41
C GLY A 193 6.17 13.62 3.80
N ASN A 194 5.91 13.43 2.50
CA ASN A 194 4.61 13.71 1.89
C ASN A 194 3.65 12.54 2.11
N LEU A 195 2.35 12.82 2.04
CA LEU A 195 1.30 11.79 2.10
C LEU A 195 0.63 11.70 0.73
N TYR A 196 0.53 10.51 0.17
CA TYR A 196 -0.10 10.26 -1.12
C TYR A 196 -1.33 9.37 -0.93
N LEU A 197 -2.45 9.75 -1.54
CA LEU A 197 -3.71 9.04 -1.44
C LEU A 197 -4.22 8.68 -2.84
N PHE A 198 -4.73 7.47 -3.01
CA PHE A 198 -5.35 7.02 -4.25
C PHE A 198 -6.37 5.91 -4.02
N TRP A 199 -7.20 5.64 -5.02
CA TRP A 199 -8.20 4.57 -4.98
C TRP A 199 -7.54 3.22 -5.27
N GLY A 200 -6.93 2.59 -4.26
CA GLY A 200 -6.16 1.36 -4.41
C GLY A 200 -6.94 0.19 -5.01
N TYR A 201 -8.22 0.06 -4.67
CA TYR A 201 -9.11 -0.93 -5.27
C TYR A 201 -9.35 -0.70 -6.77
N ARG A 202 -9.36 0.55 -7.23
CA ARG A 202 -9.70 0.95 -8.62
C ARG A 202 -8.48 1.09 -9.50
N THR A 203 -7.31 1.27 -8.93
CA THR A 203 -6.06 1.61 -9.61
C THR A 203 -5.16 0.39 -9.71
N LEU A 204 -4.80 -0.01 -10.93
CA LEU A 204 -3.77 -1.02 -11.14
C LEU A 204 -2.40 -0.39 -10.94
N HIS A 205 -1.61 -0.85 -9.98
CA HIS A 205 -0.36 -0.20 -9.63
C HIS A 205 0.75 -1.20 -9.26
N ALA A 206 1.99 -0.74 -9.34
CA ALA A 206 3.19 -1.46 -8.95
C ALA A 206 4.30 -0.47 -8.57
N ASN A 207 5.34 -0.96 -7.90
CA ASN A 207 6.58 -0.20 -7.76
C ASN A 207 7.51 -0.50 -8.95
N GLU A 208 8.21 0.51 -9.43
CA GLU A 208 9.38 0.31 -10.29
C GLU A 208 10.51 -0.40 -9.56
N PRO A 209 11.52 -0.90 -10.27
CA PRO A 209 12.72 -1.43 -9.64
C PRO A 209 13.36 -0.43 -8.67
N CYS A 210 13.85 -0.97 -7.57
CA CYS A 210 14.71 -0.24 -6.64
C CYS A 210 16.13 -0.83 -6.74
N ASP A 211 17.14 0.02 -6.79
CA ASP A 211 18.53 -0.38 -6.78
C ASP A 211 18.81 -1.21 -5.51
N PRO A 212 19.36 -2.43 -5.62
CA PRO A 212 19.66 -3.27 -4.46
C PRO A 212 20.63 -2.63 -3.44
N ALA A 213 21.51 -1.72 -3.87
CA ALA A 213 22.40 -0.97 -3.00
C ALA A 213 21.70 0.18 -2.25
N SER A 214 20.48 0.49 -2.67
CA SER A 214 19.65 1.55 -2.09
C SER A 214 18.55 0.98 -1.20
N ARG A 215 17.94 1.85 -0.39
CA ARG A 215 16.80 1.49 0.46
C ARG A 215 15.61 2.38 0.13
N ARG A 216 14.46 1.75 -0.08
CA ARG A 216 13.17 2.39 -0.23
C ARG A 216 12.24 1.91 0.88
N ALA A 217 11.83 2.81 1.77
CA ALA A 217 10.90 2.50 2.84
C ALA A 217 9.63 3.36 2.74
N THR A 218 8.48 2.71 2.83
CA THR A 218 7.17 3.34 2.71
C THR A 218 6.22 2.73 3.73
N ALA A 219 5.56 3.56 4.52
CA ALA A 219 4.40 3.12 5.27
C ALA A 219 3.16 3.17 4.36
N ILE A 220 2.29 2.20 4.51
CA ILE A 220 1.06 2.04 3.74
C ILE A 220 -0.09 1.88 4.72
N PHE A 221 -1.15 2.66 4.52
CA PHE A 221 -2.39 2.52 5.27
C PHE A 221 -3.50 2.14 4.30
N HIS A 222 -4.17 1.05 4.59
CA HIS A 222 -5.30 0.56 3.81
C HIS A 222 -6.58 0.70 4.61
N PHE A 223 -7.62 1.24 3.98
CA PHE A 223 -8.91 1.42 4.62
C PHE A 223 -10.08 1.02 3.72
N GLY A 224 -11.03 0.32 4.32
CA GLY A 224 -12.33 0.01 3.74
C GLY A 224 -12.28 -1.01 2.60
N ASP A 225 -12.54 -2.28 2.90
CA ASP A 225 -12.79 -3.31 1.88
C ASP A 225 -14.25 -3.20 1.42
N PRO A 226 -14.53 -2.92 0.11
CA PRO A 226 -15.89 -2.85 -0.42
C PRO A 226 -16.70 -4.15 -0.27
N HIS A 227 -16.00 -5.26 -0.08
CA HIS A 227 -16.58 -6.59 0.10
C HIS A 227 -16.55 -7.10 1.54
N ALA A 228 -16.10 -6.28 2.49
CA ALA A 228 -16.12 -6.64 3.90
C ALA A 228 -17.55 -7.02 4.33
N GLY A 229 -17.69 -8.09 5.12
CA GLY A 229 -19.00 -8.58 5.57
C GLY A 229 -19.72 -9.48 4.58
N SER A 230 -19.31 -9.61 3.30
CA SER A 230 -19.92 -10.56 2.39
C SER A 230 -19.62 -12.01 2.78
N LEU A 231 -20.61 -12.91 2.60
CA LEU A 231 -20.42 -14.35 2.87
C LEU A 231 -19.29 -14.95 2.03
N ALA A 232 -19.14 -14.51 0.78
CA ALA A 232 -18.08 -14.96 -0.11
C ALA A 232 -16.70 -14.55 0.41
N THR A 233 -16.52 -13.31 0.89
CA THR A 233 -15.26 -12.86 1.50
C THR A 233 -14.94 -13.66 2.76
N ARG A 234 -15.93 -13.90 3.63
CA ARG A 234 -15.74 -14.74 4.83
C ARG A 234 -15.31 -16.16 4.48
N LEU A 235 -15.90 -16.75 3.42
CA LEU A 235 -15.52 -18.10 2.97
C LEU A 235 -14.09 -18.12 2.41
N ILE A 236 -13.73 -17.14 1.56
CA ILE A 236 -12.37 -17.02 0.99
C ILE A 236 -11.33 -16.85 2.10
N LEU A 237 -11.58 -16.01 3.08
CA LEU A 237 -10.69 -15.81 4.23
C LEU A 237 -10.52 -17.11 5.04
N LYS A 238 -11.61 -17.83 5.32
CA LYS A 238 -11.55 -19.14 6.00
C LYS A 238 -10.73 -20.18 5.21
N LEU A 239 -10.88 -20.22 3.89
CA LEU A 239 -10.12 -21.12 3.02
C LEU A 239 -8.63 -20.78 3.00
N ASN A 240 -8.30 -19.49 2.92
CA ASN A 240 -6.91 -19.02 2.95
C ASN A 240 -6.25 -19.28 4.32
N GLN A 241 -6.96 -19.06 5.42
CA GLN A 241 -6.47 -19.41 6.76
C GLN A 241 -6.22 -20.91 6.91
N ARG A 242 -7.11 -21.75 6.39
CA ARG A 242 -6.91 -23.21 6.38
C ARG A 242 -5.70 -23.63 5.55
N ARG A 243 -5.46 -22.99 4.39
CA ARG A 243 -4.28 -23.23 3.55
C ARG A 243 -2.99 -22.79 4.26
N ALA A 244 -2.98 -21.62 4.87
CA ALA A 244 -1.84 -21.13 5.64
C ALA A 244 -1.49 -22.06 6.80
N ARG A 245 -2.47 -22.50 7.60
CA ARG A 245 -2.27 -23.46 8.69
C ARG A 245 -1.70 -24.81 8.19
N ARG A 246 -2.18 -25.32 7.04
CA ARG A 246 -1.64 -26.55 6.44
C ARG A 246 -0.21 -26.39 5.97
N ALA A 247 0.15 -25.24 5.38
CA ALA A 247 1.51 -24.95 4.95
C ALA A 247 2.48 -24.88 6.15
N THR A 248 2.06 -24.31 7.26
CA THR A 248 2.86 -24.26 8.51
C THR A 248 3.10 -25.65 9.08
N VAL A 249 2.08 -26.50 9.12
CA VAL A 249 2.20 -27.89 9.61
C VAL A 249 3.12 -28.73 8.74
N LEU A 250 3.03 -28.59 7.39
CA LEU A 250 3.90 -29.30 6.45
C LEU A 250 5.35 -28.79 6.47
N GLY A 251 5.57 -27.50 6.77
CA GLY A 251 6.89 -26.92 6.98
C GLY A 251 7.59 -27.45 8.22
N THR A 252 6.83 -27.67 9.30
CA THR A 252 7.35 -28.23 10.57
C THR A 252 7.70 -29.72 10.47
N GLN A 253 6.98 -30.47 9.63
CA GLN A 253 7.29 -31.91 9.41
C GLN A 253 8.47 -32.16 8.46
N ARG A 254 8.97 -31.15 7.73
CA ARG A 254 10.20 -31.26 6.90
C ARG A 254 11.46 -30.78 7.61
N ALA A 255 11.34 -30.29 8.85
CA ALA A 255 12.45 -29.77 9.66
C ALA A 255 12.81 -30.70 10.84
N VAL A 256 12.33 -31.96 10.82
CA VAL A 256 12.69 -33.05 11.75
C VAL A 256 13.39 -34.17 11.00
#